data_7a03089c3a7d989b73363061e5026aff
#
_entry.id   7a03089c3a7d989b73363061e5026aff
#
_cell.length_a   1.000
_cell.length_b   1.000
_cell.length_c   1.000
_cell.angle_alpha   90.00
_cell.angle_beta   90.00
_cell.angle_gamma   90.00
#
_symmetry.space_group_name_H-M   'P 1'
#
loop_
_entity.id
_entity.type
_entity.pdbx_description
1 polymer ?
#
loop_
_entity_poly.entity_id
_entity_poly.type
_entity_poly.pdbx_seq_one_letter_code
_entity_poly.pdbx_strand_id
1 'polypeptide(L)'
;MEEINLHFTGDMHALTTATNLLSAIIDNHIHQGNELQIDANRILWKRALDLNDRALRQIEIGLGGPINGVPRKDGFDITVATEMMAVLCLASDLSDLQRRVSNILVAYTKSGEPVTVFDLGAEGAITALLKEAMKPNLVQTLEHTPAIVHGGPFANIAHGCNSVVATRMALTLADYVVTEAGFGADLGAQKFLDIKVPVLGKHPDAVVLVATIRSTKMHGGVELDELALGENLEAVREGFKNVRKHIENVQAYGLPVVVALNEFLTDTKDEQALFMELCHEMGVDCVLTSVWEHGSRGGIALAEKVVELCENNATFQPTYDMSATIQEKVETIAKNVYGATNVHYSDEARTQLKEFEKLGWNHLNVCIAKTPYSFSDNAKLKGRPEDFAITIRSLIPKLGAGFIV
;
A
#
# COMPACT_ATOMS: atom_id res chain seq x y z
N MET A 1 20.29 -13.82 3.11
CA MET A 1 20.13 -12.70 2.14
C MET A 1 19.97 -13.19 0.70
N GLU A 2 20.84 -14.09 0.22
CA GLU A 2 20.74 -14.63 -1.14
C GLU A 2 19.41 -15.34 -1.39
N GLU A 3 18.97 -16.22 -0.49
CA GLU A 3 17.70 -16.92 -0.59
C GLU A 3 16.51 -15.97 -0.58
N ILE A 4 16.56 -14.89 0.22
CA ILE A 4 15.51 -13.85 0.23
C ILE A 4 15.47 -13.11 -1.11
N ASN A 5 16.63 -12.80 -1.69
CA ASN A 5 16.68 -12.12 -2.98
C ASN A 5 16.22 -13.00 -4.15
N LEU A 6 16.47 -14.31 -4.07
CA LEU A 6 16.12 -15.27 -5.13
C LEU A 6 14.70 -15.82 -4.99
N HIS A 7 14.22 -16.06 -3.78
CA HIS A 7 12.93 -16.71 -3.52
C HIS A 7 12.01 -15.93 -2.56
N PHE A 8 12.43 -14.79 -2.10
CA PHE A 8 11.70 -13.86 -1.24
C PHE A 8 11.07 -14.52 -0.02
N THR A 9 11.59 -15.30 0.77
CA THR A 9 11.02 -15.88 2.01
C THR A 9 10.03 -17.05 1.83
N GLY A 10 9.60 -17.36 0.61
CA GLY A 10 8.64 -18.44 0.33
C GLY A 10 7.16 -18.02 0.38
N ASP A 11 6.82 -16.89 1.01
CA ASP A 11 5.46 -16.36 1.02
C ASP A 11 4.97 -15.99 -0.37
N MET A 12 5.82 -15.42 -1.24
CA MET A 12 5.47 -15.14 -2.64
C MET A 12 5.08 -16.39 -3.41
N HIS A 13 5.80 -17.50 -3.25
CA HIS A 13 5.48 -18.78 -3.90
C HIS A 13 4.15 -19.35 -3.39
N ALA A 14 3.91 -19.30 -2.08
CA ALA A 14 2.67 -19.76 -1.48
C ALA A 14 1.47 -18.93 -1.94
N LEU A 15 1.61 -17.60 -1.98
CA LEU A 15 0.57 -16.68 -2.44
C LEU A 15 0.25 -16.86 -3.93
N THR A 16 1.27 -17.00 -4.77
CA THR A 16 1.09 -17.29 -6.20
C THR A 16 0.34 -18.62 -6.39
N THR A 17 0.74 -19.66 -5.65
CA THR A 17 0.10 -20.98 -5.71
C THR A 17 -1.35 -20.91 -5.22
N ALA A 18 -1.62 -20.27 -4.10
CA ALA A 18 -2.97 -20.11 -3.55
C ALA A 18 -3.89 -19.31 -4.48
N THR A 19 -3.37 -18.24 -5.08
CA THR A 19 -4.13 -17.42 -6.04
C THR A 19 -4.49 -18.22 -7.29
N ASN A 20 -3.55 -18.99 -7.83
CA ASN A 20 -3.78 -19.82 -9.02
C ASN A 20 -4.64 -21.04 -8.72
N LEU A 21 -4.55 -21.64 -7.53
CA LEU A 21 -5.46 -22.70 -7.10
C LEU A 21 -6.90 -22.19 -7.09
N LEU A 22 -7.16 -21.02 -6.53
CA LEU A 22 -8.49 -20.44 -6.52
C LEU A 22 -9.01 -20.18 -7.94
N SER A 23 -8.17 -19.68 -8.85
CA SER A 23 -8.52 -19.52 -10.26
C SER A 23 -8.90 -20.85 -10.90
N ALA A 24 -8.14 -21.92 -10.63
CA ALA A 24 -8.43 -23.25 -11.14
C ALA A 24 -9.74 -23.84 -10.57
N ILE A 25 -10.04 -23.59 -9.29
CA ILE A 25 -11.29 -24.02 -8.66
C ILE A 25 -12.49 -23.32 -9.32
N ILE A 26 -12.40 -22.00 -9.56
CA ILE A 26 -13.46 -21.24 -10.25
C ILE A 26 -13.69 -21.81 -11.65
N ASP A 27 -12.64 -22.02 -12.45
CA ASP A 27 -12.75 -22.56 -13.80
C ASP A 27 -13.32 -23.99 -13.80
N ASN A 28 -12.89 -24.82 -12.86
CA ASN A 28 -13.43 -26.17 -12.70
C ASN A 28 -14.90 -26.15 -12.29
N HIS A 29 -15.31 -25.28 -11.37
CA HIS A 29 -16.70 -25.13 -10.94
C HIS A 29 -17.61 -24.78 -12.13
N ILE A 30 -17.20 -23.82 -12.96
CA ILE A 30 -17.96 -23.41 -14.14
C ILE A 30 -18.04 -24.55 -15.16
N HIS A 31 -16.96 -25.28 -15.35
CA HIS A 31 -16.86 -26.38 -16.31
C HIS A 31 -17.70 -27.62 -15.88
N GLN A 32 -17.75 -27.89 -14.57
CA GLN A 32 -18.42 -29.10 -14.03
C GLN A 32 -19.89 -28.87 -13.64
N GLY A 33 -20.57 -27.95 -14.30
CA GLY A 33 -22.02 -27.75 -14.13
C GLY A 33 -22.44 -26.42 -13.53
N ASN A 34 -21.52 -25.65 -12.96
CA ASN A 34 -21.75 -24.29 -12.47
C ASN A 34 -22.97 -24.18 -11.55
N GLU A 35 -23.02 -24.96 -10.49
CA GLU A 35 -24.14 -25.00 -9.54
C GLU A 35 -24.43 -23.63 -8.92
N LEU A 36 -23.39 -22.82 -8.66
CA LEU A 36 -23.50 -21.46 -8.14
C LEU A 36 -23.97 -20.45 -9.20
N GLN A 37 -24.20 -20.87 -10.46
CA GLN A 37 -24.62 -19.98 -11.56
C GLN A 37 -23.68 -18.78 -11.78
N ILE A 38 -22.37 -18.99 -11.63
CA ILE A 38 -21.35 -17.94 -11.86
C ILE A 38 -21.46 -17.41 -13.28
N ASP A 39 -21.49 -16.10 -13.44
CA ASP A 39 -21.38 -15.44 -14.74
C ASP A 39 -19.91 -15.38 -15.16
N ALA A 40 -19.53 -16.10 -16.20
CA ALA A 40 -18.17 -16.16 -16.72
C ALA A 40 -17.60 -14.79 -17.17
N ASN A 41 -18.48 -13.81 -17.42
CA ASN A 41 -18.11 -12.43 -17.75
C ASN A 41 -17.95 -11.53 -16.52
N ARG A 42 -18.34 -11.99 -15.34
CA ARG A 42 -18.28 -11.24 -14.08
C ARG A 42 -17.41 -11.91 -13.03
N ILE A 43 -16.35 -12.59 -13.47
CA ILE A 43 -15.29 -13.11 -12.60
C ILE A 43 -14.32 -11.97 -12.31
N LEU A 44 -14.12 -11.66 -11.04
CA LEU A 44 -13.23 -10.59 -10.57
C LEU A 44 -11.83 -11.12 -10.24
N TRP A 45 -11.74 -12.40 -9.92
CA TRP A 45 -10.49 -13.07 -9.55
C TRP A 45 -9.64 -13.34 -10.77
N LYS A 46 -8.34 -13.01 -10.66
CA LYS A 46 -7.34 -13.24 -11.69
C LYS A 46 -6.29 -14.22 -11.22
N ARG A 47 -5.50 -14.71 -12.15
CA ARG A 47 -4.30 -15.48 -11.90
C ARG A 47 -3.18 -14.57 -11.37
N ALA A 48 -2.13 -15.19 -10.82
CA ALA A 48 -0.95 -14.47 -10.37
C ALA A 48 0.33 -15.04 -11.00
N LEU A 49 1.25 -14.16 -11.29
CA LEU A 49 2.62 -14.47 -11.69
C LEU A 49 3.56 -13.51 -10.98
N ASP A 50 4.64 -14.02 -10.39
CA ASP A 50 5.58 -13.16 -9.66
C ASP A 50 6.58 -12.46 -10.62
N LEU A 51 6.02 -11.88 -11.67
CA LEU A 51 6.68 -11.07 -12.69
C LEU A 51 5.74 -9.97 -13.15
N ASN A 52 6.29 -8.77 -13.40
CA ASN A 52 5.53 -7.66 -13.96
C ASN A 52 5.48 -7.77 -15.49
N ASP A 53 4.66 -8.69 -16.00
CA ASP A 53 4.44 -8.91 -17.44
C ASP A 53 3.16 -8.21 -17.91
N ARG A 54 3.31 -7.13 -18.66
CA ARG A 54 2.17 -6.35 -19.17
C ARG A 54 1.39 -7.08 -20.26
N ALA A 55 2.02 -8.01 -20.99
CA ALA A 55 1.37 -8.77 -22.05
C ALA A 55 0.35 -9.76 -21.48
N LEU A 56 0.54 -10.21 -20.24
CA LEU A 56 -0.36 -11.17 -19.58
C LEU A 56 -1.50 -10.53 -18.79
N ARG A 57 -1.62 -9.21 -18.76
CA ARG A 57 -2.69 -8.50 -18.02
C ARG A 57 -4.09 -8.75 -18.59
N GLN A 58 -4.17 -9.07 -19.88
CA GLN A 58 -5.42 -9.42 -20.56
C GLN A 58 -5.15 -10.55 -21.52
N ILE A 59 -5.74 -11.70 -21.25
CA ILE A 59 -5.61 -12.93 -22.05
C ILE A 59 -6.97 -13.58 -22.25
N GLU A 60 -7.05 -14.50 -23.18
CA GLU A 60 -8.18 -15.41 -23.35
C GLU A 60 -7.77 -16.81 -22.95
N ILE A 61 -8.59 -17.48 -22.14
CA ILE A 61 -8.37 -18.84 -21.66
C ILE A 61 -9.52 -19.76 -22.05
N GLY A 62 -9.36 -21.07 -21.82
CA GLY A 62 -10.36 -22.07 -22.14
C GLY A 62 -10.52 -22.34 -23.64
N LEU A 63 -9.57 -21.92 -24.48
CA LEU A 63 -9.58 -22.14 -25.93
C LEU A 63 -9.23 -23.57 -26.29
N GLY A 64 -9.62 -24.01 -27.49
CA GLY A 64 -9.29 -25.36 -28.01
C GLY A 64 -10.37 -26.43 -27.79
N GLY A 65 -11.58 -26.01 -27.43
CA GLY A 65 -12.75 -26.87 -27.29
C GLY A 65 -13.16 -27.22 -25.86
N PRO A 66 -14.30 -27.87 -25.67
CA PRO A 66 -14.92 -28.06 -24.37
C PRO A 66 -14.07 -28.76 -23.31
N ILE A 67 -13.14 -29.61 -23.72
CA ILE A 67 -12.24 -30.31 -22.79
C ILE A 67 -11.27 -29.37 -22.07
N ASN A 68 -11.03 -28.19 -22.63
CA ASN A 68 -10.11 -27.17 -22.07
C ASN A 68 -10.80 -26.11 -21.17
N GLY A 69 -12.10 -26.29 -20.92
CA GLY A 69 -12.87 -25.38 -20.09
C GLY A 69 -13.81 -24.45 -20.88
N VAL A 70 -14.25 -23.39 -20.24
CA VAL A 70 -15.15 -22.38 -20.81
C VAL A 70 -14.33 -21.17 -21.29
N PRO A 71 -14.41 -20.78 -22.57
CA PRO A 71 -13.71 -19.61 -23.08
C PRO A 71 -14.13 -18.34 -22.35
N ARG A 72 -13.16 -17.60 -21.82
CA ARG A 72 -13.38 -16.33 -21.12
C ARG A 72 -12.14 -15.44 -21.13
N LYS A 73 -12.34 -14.15 -20.84
CA LYS A 73 -11.24 -13.24 -20.57
C LYS A 73 -10.69 -13.47 -19.16
N ASP A 74 -9.39 -13.32 -19.01
CA ASP A 74 -8.67 -13.43 -17.75
C ASP A 74 -7.41 -12.53 -17.80
N GLY A 75 -6.54 -12.64 -16.81
CA GLY A 75 -5.24 -11.97 -16.78
C GLY A 75 -4.41 -12.44 -15.61
N PHE A 76 -3.16 -12.01 -15.61
CA PHE A 76 -2.24 -12.21 -14.49
C PHE A 76 -1.98 -10.88 -13.81
N ASP A 77 -2.17 -10.86 -12.49
CA ASP A 77 -1.66 -9.80 -11.64
C ASP A 77 -0.29 -10.23 -11.06
N ILE A 78 0.60 -9.28 -10.79
CA ILE A 78 1.82 -9.61 -10.04
C ILE A 78 1.43 -10.01 -8.61
N THR A 79 2.11 -11.00 -8.04
CA THR A 79 1.76 -11.58 -6.73
C THR A 79 1.55 -10.53 -5.64
N VAL A 80 2.39 -9.51 -5.58
CA VAL A 80 2.31 -8.41 -4.58
C VAL A 80 1.09 -7.48 -4.77
N ALA A 81 0.42 -7.55 -5.93
CA ALA A 81 -0.79 -6.78 -6.22
C ALA A 81 -2.08 -7.57 -5.94
N THR A 82 -1.98 -8.84 -5.60
CA THR A 82 -3.14 -9.70 -5.34
C THR A 82 -3.82 -9.36 -4.03
N GLU A 83 -5.13 -9.59 -3.94
CA GLU A 83 -5.85 -9.51 -2.67
C GLU A 83 -5.33 -10.52 -1.66
N MET A 84 -4.85 -11.69 -2.12
CA MET A 84 -4.27 -12.73 -1.27
C MET A 84 -3.06 -12.19 -0.48
N MET A 85 -2.20 -11.38 -1.10
CA MET A 85 -1.09 -10.69 -0.42
C MET A 85 -1.61 -9.74 0.67
N ALA A 86 -2.62 -8.93 0.38
CA ALA A 86 -3.20 -8.01 1.35
C ALA A 86 -3.85 -8.76 2.52
N VAL A 87 -4.53 -9.86 2.24
CA VAL A 87 -5.14 -10.75 3.24
C VAL A 87 -4.07 -11.34 4.17
N LEU A 88 -2.98 -11.91 3.63
CA LEU A 88 -1.87 -12.45 4.43
C LEU A 88 -1.29 -11.37 5.36
N CYS A 89 -1.06 -10.16 4.83
CA CYS A 89 -0.43 -9.08 5.59
C CYS A 89 -1.34 -8.46 6.66
N LEU A 90 -2.66 -8.52 6.49
CA LEU A 90 -3.63 -7.99 7.46
C LEU A 90 -4.13 -9.05 8.45
N ALA A 91 -3.92 -10.34 8.18
CA ALA A 91 -4.32 -11.40 9.09
C ALA A 91 -3.53 -11.33 10.42
N SER A 92 -4.23 -11.54 11.53
CA SER A 92 -3.65 -11.52 12.87
C SER A 92 -3.14 -12.90 13.33
N ASP A 93 -3.73 -13.95 12.80
CA ASP A 93 -3.44 -15.35 13.07
C ASP A 93 -4.04 -16.25 11.97
N LEU A 94 -3.87 -17.57 12.11
CA LEU A 94 -4.36 -18.53 11.12
C LEU A 94 -5.90 -18.57 11.02
N SER A 95 -6.61 -18.35 12.11
CA SER A 95 -8.08 -18.34 12.12
C SER A 95 -8.61 -17.08 11.44
N ASP A 96 -8.00 -15.92 11.69
CA ASP A 96 -8.31 -14.67 11.00
C ASP A 96 -7.95 -14.75 9.51
N LEU A 97 -6.82 -15.40 9.16
CA LEU A 97 -6.47 -15.68 7.77
C LEU A 97 -7.59 -16.48 7.07
N GLN A 98 -8.04 -17.58 7.66
CA GLN A 98 -9.12 -18.39 7.09
C GLN A 98 -10.41 -17.60 6.93
N ARG A 99 -10.81 -16.84 7.94
CA ARG A 99 -11.98 -15.96 7.89
C ARG A 99 -11.87 -14.91 6.77
N ARG A 100 -10.72 -14.29 6.62
CA ARG A 100 -10.46 -13.32 5.54
C ARG A 100 -10.48 -13.98 4.17
N VAL A 101 -9.85 -15.12 4.02
CA VAL A 101 -9.87 -15.91 2.77
C VAL A 101 -11.30 -16.28 2.41
N SER A 102 -12.11 -16.74 3.36
CA SER A 102 -13.54 -17.07 3.14
C SER A 102 -14.32 -15.91 2.53
N ASN A 103 -14.01 -14.68 2.93
CA ASN A 103 -14.71 -13.47 2.48
C ASN A 103 -14.23 -12.91 1.14
N ILE A 104 -13.17 -13.44 0.55
CA ILE A 104 -12.69 -12.95 -0.75
C ILE A 104 -13.79 -13.10 -1.79
N LEU A 105 -14.15 -11.98 -2.43
CA LEU A 105 -15.11 -11.95 -3.54
C LEU A 105 -14.43 -12.40 -4.83
N VAL A 106 -14.95 -13.45 -5.46
CA VAL A 106 -14.33 -14.03 -6.65
C VAL A 106 -15.11 -13.73 -7.93
N ALA A 107 -16.44 -13.66 -7.85
CA ALA A 107 -17.31 -13.48 -9.01
C ALA A 107 -18.69 -12.96 -8.59
N TYR A 108 -19.55 -12.76 -9.59
CA TYR A 108 -21.00 -12.62 -9.40
C TYR A 108 -21.74 -13.74 -10.14
N THR A 109 -22.91 -14.10 -9.62
CA THR A 109 -23.85 -15.00 -10.30
C THR A 109 -24.50 -14.28 -11.50
N LYS A 110 -25.18 -15.04 -12.35
CA LYS A 110 -26.01 -14.49 -13.45
C LYS A 110 -27.15 -13.58 -12.97
N SER A 111 -27.60 -13.76 -11.71
CA SER A 111 -28.59 -12.88 -11.05
C SER A 111 -27.97 -11.64 -10.40
N GLY A 112 -26.64 -11.56 -10.33
CA GLY A 112 -25.93 -10.43 -9.76
C GLY A 112 -25.54 -10.59 -8.29
N GLU A 113 -25.79 -11.76 -7.69
CA GLU A 113 -25.38 -12.05 -6.32
C GLU A 113 -23.86 -12.27 -6.20
N PRO A 114 -23.19 -11.79 -5.14
CA PRO A 114 -21.78 -12.04 -4.95
C PRO A 114 -21.49 -13.51 -4.67
N VAL A 115 -20.36 -14.00 -5.19
CA VAL A 115 -19.80 -15.34 -4.92
C VAL A 115 -18.46 -15.17 -4.25
N THR A 116 -18.28 -15.80 -3.10
CA THR A 116 -17.05 -15.75 -2.29
C THR A 116 -16.28 -17.06 -2.33
N VAL A 117 -15.09 -17.09 -1.76
CA VAL A 117 -14.31 -18.33 -1.59
C VAL A 117 -15.06 -19.33 -0.70
N PHE A 118 -15.84 -18.83 0.29
CA PHE A 118 -16.67 -19.69 1.14
C PHE A 118 -17.71 -20.47 0.33
N ASP A 119 -18.39 -19.81 -0.63
CA ASP A 119 -19.39 -20.44 -1.48
C ASP A 119 -18.79 -21.57 -2.37
N LEU A 120 -17.50 -21.45 -2.69
CA LEU A 120 -16.75 -22.47 -3.42
C LEU A 120 -16.20 -23.60 -2.52
N GLY A 121 -16.29 -23.48 -1.18
CA GLY A 121 -15.71 -24.43 -0.22
C GLY A 121 -14.18 -24.52 -0.30
N ALA A 122 -13.50 -23.46 -0.72
CA ALA A 122 -12.07 -23.48 -1.02
C ALA A 122 -11.18 -22.91 0.11
N GLU A 123 -11.76 -22.28 1.13
CA GLU A 123 -11.04 -21.56 2.18
C GLU A 123 -10.05 -22.44 2.96
N GLY A 124 -10.42 -23.69 3.22
CA GLY A 124 -9.57 -24.65 3.93
C GLY A 124 -8.31 -25.02 3.16
N ALA A 125 -8.44 -25.31 1.85
CA ALA A 125 -7.32 -25.65 0.99
C ALA A 125 -6.36 -24.47 0.82
N ILE A 126 -6.89 -23.26 0.63
CA ILE A 126 -6.10 -22.02 0.50
C ILE A 126 -5.36 -21.73 1.81
N THR A 127 -6.05 -21.82 2.96
CA THR A 127 -5.44 -21.60 4.27
C THR A 127 -4.33 -22.61 4.54
N ALA A 128 -4.50 -23.87 4.17
CA ALA A 128 -3.47 -24.89 4.29
C ALA A 128 -2.20 -24.55 3.50
N LEU A 129 -2.33 -24.03 2.27
CA LEU A 129 -1.20 -23.58 1.46
C LEU A 129 -0.46 -22.38 2.10
N LEU A 130 -1.20 -21.50 2.75
CA LEU A 130 -0.64 -20.28 3.36
C LEU A 130 -0.15 -20.48 4.80
N LYS A 131 -0.34 -21.66 5.41
CA LYS A 131 -0.02 -21.91 6.81
C LYS A 131 1.42 -21.58 7.18
N GLU A 132 2.38 -22.03 6.36
CA GLU A 132 3.81 -21.75 6.61
C GLU A 132 4.15 -20.30 6.22
N ALA A 133 3.51 -19.76 5.18
CA ALA A 133 3.69 -18.38 4.76
C ALA A 133 3.21 -17.35 5.80
N MET A 134 2.35 -17.73 6.74
CA MET A 134 1.95 -16.89 7.88
C MET A 134 3.06 -16.62 8.90
N LYS A 135 4.16 -17.35 8.84
CA LYS A 135 5.29 -17.19 9.75
C LYS A 135 6.25 -16.13 9.20
N PRO A 136 6.47 -14.99 9.88
CA PRO A 136 7.47 -14.03 9.46
C PRO A 136 8.88 -14.62 9.45
N ASN A 137 9.73 -14.08 8.58
CA ASN A 137 11.12 -14.50 8.46
C ASN A 137 12.01 -13.57 9.26
N LEU A 138 12.76 -14.11 10.22
CA LEU A 138 13.75 -13.40 10.97
C LEU A 138 15.10 -13.50 10.27
N VAL A 139 15.70 -12.37 9.95
CA VAL A 139 17.02 -12.25 9.34
C VAL A 139 17.91 -11.34 10.16
N GLN A 140 19.21 -11.51 10.04
CA GLN A 140 20.20 -10.66 10.67
C GLN A 140 20.83 -9.74 9.62
N THR A 141 20.87 -8.43 9.91
CA THR A 141 21.57 -7.47 9.06
C THR A 141 23.09 -7.63 9.18
N LEU A 142 23.85 -6.98 8.29
CA LEU A 142 25.32 -6.98 8.35
C LEU A 142 25.86 -6.36 9.65
N GLU A 143 25.11 -5.49 10.29
CA GLU A 143 25.44 -4.86 11.56
C GLU A 143 24.81 -5.58 12.77
N HIS A 144 24.38 -6.82 12.58
CA HIS A 144 23.84 -7.70 13.62
C HIS A 144 22.49 -7.26 14.23
N THR A 145 21.83 -6.30 13.60
CA THR A 145 20.46 -5.92 14.00
C THR A 145 19.46 -6.92 13.43
N PRO A 146 18.52 -7.44 14.24
CA PRO A 146 17.48 -8.32 13.72
C PRO A 146 16.51 -7.55 12.81
N ALA A 147 16.08 -8.19 11.72
CA ALA A 147 15.06 -7.67 10.84
C ALA A 147 14.01 -8.76 10.56
N ILE A 148 12.74 -8.39 10.57
CA ILE A 148 11.63 -9.30 10.29
C ILE A 148 11.07 -8.96 8.92
N VAL A 149 11.15 -9.92 7.99
CA VAL A 149 10.68 -9.75 6.60
C VAL A 149 9.44 -10.61 6.40
N HIS A 150 8.34 -10.01 5.96
CA HIS A 150 7.09 -10.73 5.74
C HIS A 150 6.12 -9.96 4.85
N GLY A 151 5.71 -10.57 3.73
CA GLY A 151 4.82 -9.98 2.74
C GLY A 151 5.42 -8.79 2.00
N GLY A 152 4.67 -8.19 1.09
CA GLY A 152 5.12 -7.06 0.29
C GLY A 152 3.99 -6.44 -0.55
N PRO A 153 2.86 -6.01 0.04
CA PRO A 153 1.76 -5.42 -0.70
C PRO A 153 2.16 -4.03 -1.23
N PHE A 154 1.82 -3.71 -2.49
CA PHE A 154 2.14 -2.42 -3.09
C PHE A 154 1.31 -1.28 -2.49
N ALA A 155 1.96 -0.16 -2.14
CA ALA A 155 1.31 1.00 -1.52
C ALA A 155 0.39 1.80 -2.45
N ASN A 156 0.48 1.65 -3.76
CA ASN A 156 -0.39 2.34 -4.72
C ASN A 156 -1.69 1.57 -5.02
N ILE A 157 -1.79 0.30 -4.63
CA ILE A 157 -2.95 -0.57 -4.90
C ILE A 157 -3.39 -1.41 -3.69
N ALA A 158 -2.62 -1.42 -2.62
CA ALA A 158 -2.89 -2.08 -1.34
C ALA A 158 -2.36 -1.21 -0.19
N HIS A 159 -2.26 -1.75 1.01
CA HIS A 159 -1.87 -0.96 2.19
C HIS A 159 -0.36 -0.71 2.34
N GLY A 160 0.50 -1.27 1.48
CA GLY A 160 1.88 -0.84 1.25
C GLY A 160 2.85 -0.96 2.43
N CYS A 161 2.67 -1.94 3.30
CA CYS A 161 3.53 -2.18 4.45
C CYS A 161 3.53 -3.67 4.83
N ASN A 162 4.52 -4.09 5.63
CA ASN A 162 4.64 -5.48 6.07
C ASN A 162 3.43 -5.94 6.90
N SER A 163 3.44 -7.22 7.29
CA SER A 163 2.31 -7.85 7.96
C SER A 163 2.07 -7.35 9.39
N VAL A 164 0.82 -7.48 9.83
CA VAL A 164 0.41 -7.28 11.23
C VAL A 164 1.16 -8.24 12.16
N VAL A 165 1.30 -9.51 11.75
CA VAL A 165 2.01 -10.53 12.54
C VAL A 165 3.48 -10.15 12.75
N ALA A 166 4.18 -9.72 11.69
CA ALA A 166 5.58 -9.29 11.77
C ALA A 166 5.74 -8.10 12.73
N THR A 167 4.88 -7.08 12.61
CA THR A 167 4.94 -5.91 13.48
C THR A 167 4.63 -6.26 14.94
N ARG A 168 3.61 -7.08 15.21
CA ARG A 168 3.31 -7.53 16.58
C ARG A 168 4.45 -8.33 17.18
N MET A 169 5.05 -9.23 16.39
CA MET A 169 6.22 -10.00 16.83
C MET A 169 7.39 -9.09 17.19
N ALA A 170 7.70 -8.11 16.32
CA ALA A 170 8.76 -7.14 16.57
C ALA A 170 8.51 -6.34 17.86
N LEU A 171 7.29 -5.83 18.06
CA LEU A 171 6.89 -5.08 19.26
C LEU A 171 6.97 -5.92 20.56
N THR A 172 6.97 -7.24 20.46
CA THR A 172 7.13 -8.14 21.61
C THR A 172 8.60 -8.41 21.92
N LEU A 173 9.48 -8.28 20.94
CA LEU A 173 10.88 -8.70 21.01
C LEU A 173 11.87 -7.54 21.20
N ALA A 174 11.46 -6.30 20.96
CA ALA A 174 12.36 -5.14 20.98
C ALA A 174 11.71 -3.93 21.64
N ASP A 175 12.54 -3.07 22.26
CA ASP A 175 12.12 -1.80 22.86
C ASP A 175 11.74 -0.77 21.81
N TYR A 176 12.42 -0.78 20.67
CA TYR A 176 12.14 0.06 19.51
C TYR A 176 11.93 -0.78 18.27
N VAL A 177 10.88 -0.49 17.52
CA VAL A 177 10.55 -1.15 16.27
C VAL A 177 10.41 -0.10 15.17
N VAL A 178 11.21 -0.25 14.13
CA VAL A 178 11.13 0.57 12.92
C VAL A 178 10.44 -0.25 11.83
N THR A 179 9.42 0.31 11.21
CA THR A 179 8.70 -0.30 10.08
C THR A 179 8.53 0.73 8.98
N GLU A 180 8.24 0.27 7.77
CA GLU A 180 8.05 1.16 6.63
C GLU A 180 6.58 1.32 6.24
N ALA A 181 6.34 2.41 5.49
CA ALA A 181 5.14 2.60 4.69
C ALA A 181 5.60 3.05 3.29
N GLY A 182 5.25 2.29 2.26
CA GLY A 182 5.80 2.45 0.92
C GLY A 182 5.34 3.73 0.20
N PHE A 183 6.16 4.25 -0.68
CA PHE A 183 5.96 5.50 -1.43
C PHE A 183 5.86 6.75 -0.52
N GLY A 184 5.20 7.81 -1.01
CA GLY A 184 4.98 9.02 -0.23
C GLY A 184 3.98 8.84 0.92
N ALA A 185 4.02 9.77 1.88
CA ALA A 185 3.13 9.74 3.04
C ALA A 185 1.64 9.84 2.66
N ASP A 186 1.34 10.41 1.51
CA ASP A 186 -0.01 10.47 0.94
C ASP A 186 -0.57 9.11 0.48
N LEU A 187 0.29 8.13 0.23
CA LEU A 187 -0.08 6.77 -0.15
C LEU A 187 0.20 5.77 0.98
N GLY A 188 1.48 5.49 1.25
CA GLY A 188 1.86 4.46 2.19
C GLY A 188 1.52 4.80 3.64
N ALA A 189 1.90 5.97 4.13
CA ALA A 189 1.60 6.34 5.51
C ALA A 189 0.09 6.47 5.76
N GLN A 190 -0.67 7.06 4.83
CA GLN A 190 -2.12 7.14 4.94
C GLN A 190 -2.75 5.74 5.10
N LYS A 191 -2.36 4.78 4.25
CA LYS A 191 -2.91 3.43 4.31
C LYS A 191 -2.42 2.63 5.52
N PHE A 192 -1.17 2.84 5.94
CA PHE A 192 -0.66 2.27 7.18
C PHE A 192 -1.52 2.73 8.37
N LEU A 193 -1.79 4.03 8.47
CA LEU A 193 -2.49 4.65 9.58
C LEU A 193 -4.00 4.36 9.57
N ASP A 194 -4.64 4.38 8.40
CA ASP A 194 -6.10 4.21 8.29
C ASP A 194 -6.55 2.75 8.03
N ILE A 195 -5.65 1.87 7.53
CA ILE A 195 -6.00 0.46 7.24
C ILE A 195 -5.30 -0.51 8.19
N LYS A 196 -3.96 -0.41 8.32
CA LYS A 196 -3.20 -1.37 9.14
C LYS A 196 -3.32 -1.09 10.63
N VAL A 197 -3.20 0.17 11.07
CA VAL A 197 -3.25 0.55 12.49
C VAL A 197 -4.52 0.05 13.19
N PRO A 198 -5.73 0.18 12.62
CA PRO A 198 -6.94 -0.37 13.24
C PRO A 198 -6.90 -1.89 13.49
N VAL A 199 -6.24 -2.65 12.62
CA VAL A 199 -6.06 -4.11 12.77
C VAL A 199 -4.92 -4.43 13.73
N LEU A 200 -3.84 -3.66 13.67
CA LEU A 200 -2.66 -3.83 14.53
C LEU A 200 -3.00 -3.52 16.00
N GLY A 201 -3.82 -2.49 16.23
CA GLY A 201 -4.18 -1.99 17.57
C GLY A 201 -3.11 -1.13 18.23
N LYS A 202 -2.08 -0.70 17.48
CA LYS A 202 -1.01 0.20 17.94
C LYS A 202 -0.65 1.17 16.82
N HIS A 203 -0.71 2.48 17.10
CA HIS A 203 -0.19 3.52 16.21
C HIS A 203 1.32 3.73 16.45
N PRO A 204 2.05 4.31 15.50
CA PRO A 204 3.43 4.72 15.70
C PRO A 204 3.55 5.77 16.81
N ASP A 205 4.67 5.78 17.52
CA ASP A 205 4.99 6.80 18.50
C ASP A 205 5.67 8.02 17.85
N ALA A 206 6.37 7.80 16.72
CA ALA A 206 6.97 8.83 15.89
C ALA A 206 6.99 8.41 14.42
N VAL A 207 7.14 9.37 13.52
CA VAL A 207 7.26 9.16 12.07
C VAL A 207 8.55 9.78 11.56
N VAL A 208 9.32 9.01 10.79
CA VAL A 208 10.46 9.51 10.03
C VAL A 208 10.00 9.75 8.58
N LEU A 209 10.00 10.99 8.14
CA LEU A 209 9.74 11.37 6.76
C LEU A 209 11.05 11.48 6.00
N VAL A 210 11.32 10.54 5.10
CA VAL A 210 12.54 10.55 4.29
C VAL A 210 12.38 11.50 3.11
N ALA A 211 13.32 12.42 2.95
CA ALA A 211 13.38 13.36 1.84
C ALA A 211 14.78 13.40 1.22
N THR A 212 14.88 13.90 0.00
CA THR A 212 16.16 14.11 -0.69
C THR A 212 16.15 15.45 -1.42
N ILE A 213 17.29 16.11 -1.55
CA ILE A 213 17.43 17.31 -2.37
C ILE A 213 17.01 17.04 -3.82
N ARG A 214 17.37 15.88 -4.36
CA ARG A 214 17.00 15.48 -5.74
C ARG A 214 15.49 15.42 -5.95
N SER A 215 14.74 14.75 -5.06
CA SER A 215 13.28 14.69 -5.17
C SER A 215 12.65 16.07 -4.98
N THR A 216 13.20 16.89 -4.09
CA THR A 216 12.74 18.26 -3.86
C THR A 216 12.92 19.11 -5.11
N LYS A 217 14.10 19.09 -5.73
CA LYS A 217 14.36 19.80 -7.01
C LYS A 217 13.43 19.32 -8.14
N MET A 218 13.18 18.01 -8.24
CA MET A 218 12.22 17.48 -9.20
C MET A 218 10.80 18.04 -8.99
N HIS A 219 10.37 18.15 -7.74
CA HIS A 219 9.10 18.78 -7.41
C HIS A 219 9.11 20.30 -7.58
N GLY A 220 10.29 20.91 -7.62
CA GLY A 220 10.52 22.32 -7.98
C GLY A 220 10.66 22.58 -9.47
N GLY A 221 10.40 21.56 -10.32
CA GLY A 221 10.35 21.70 -11.77
C GLY A 221 11.64 21.36 -12.51
N VAL A 222 12.66 20.82 -11.84
CA VAL A 222 13.90 20.37 -12.51
C VAL A 222 13.65 18.99 -13.15
N GLU A 223 14.09 18.84 -14.41
CA GLU A 223 13.97 17.58 -15.13
C GLU A 223 14.93 16.51 -14.59
N LEU A 224 14.59 15.23 -14.81
CA LEU A 224 15.30 14.11 -14.18
C LEU A 224 16.80 14.02 -14.54
N ASP A 225 17.15 14.37 -15.77
CA ASP A 225 18.52 14.37 -16.28
C ASP A 225 19.33 15.59 -15.81
N GLU A 226 18.67 16.63 -15.32
CA GLU A 226 19.29 17.86 -14.83
C GLU A 226 19.47 17.88 -13.29
N LEU A 227 18.88 16.93 -12.54
CA LEU A 227 18.90 16.92 -11.07
C LEU A 227 20.32 16.93 -10.45
N ALA A 228 21.32 16.42 -11.16
CA ALA A 228 22.71 16.34 -10.72
C ALA A 228 23.61 17.44 -11.30
N LEU A 229 23.09 18.35 -12.12
CA LEU A 229 23.92 19.31 -12.88
C LEU A 229 24.38 20.54 -12.06
N GLY A 230 24.04 20.64 -10.81
CA GLY A 230 24.50 21.71 -9.93
C GLY A 230 23.47 22.22 -8.94
N GLU A 231 23.87 23.25 -8.22
CA GLU A 231 23.06 23.92 -7.21
C GLU A 231 21.84 24.61 -7.82
N ASN A 232 20.68 24.44 -7.15
CA ASN A 232 19.46 25.16 -7.54
C ASN A 232 18.57 25.42 -6.31
N LEU A 233 18.89 26.48 -5.58
CA LEU A 233 18.18 26.89 -4.36
C LEU A 233 16.72 27.28 -4.63
N GLU A 234 16.42 27.85 -5.80
CA GLU A 234 15.05 28.20 -6.17
C GLU A 234 14.18 26.96 -6.34
N ALA A 235 14.70 25.94 -7.03
CA ALA A 235 14.01 24.68 -7.19
C ALA A 235 13.82 23.94 -5.85
N VAL A 236 14.79 24.03 -4.92
CA VAL A 236 14.65 23.49 -3.57
C VAL A 236 13.51 24.20 -2.82
N ARG A 237 13.47 25.52 -2.87
CA ARG A 237 12.41 26.33 -2.21
C ARG A 237 11.03 26.05 -2.77
N GLU A 238 10.90 25.98 -4.08
CA GLU A 238 9.62 25.70 -4.75
C GLU A 238 9.17 24.25 -4.48
N GLY A 239 10.09 23.28 -4.62
CA GLY A 239 9.79 21.86 -4.40
C GLY A 239 9.53 21.51 -2.94
N PHE A 240 10.03 22.28 -1.99
CA PHE A 240 9.76 22.09 -0.57
C PHE A 240 8.26 22.19 -0.23
N LYS A 241 7.46 22.85 -1.06
CA LYS A 241 5.98 22.85 -0.91
C LYS A 241 5.40 21.44 -0.90
N ASN A 242 6.01 20.51 -1.65
CA ASN A 242 5.64 19.08 -1.61
C ASN A 242 5.98 18.45 -0.26
N VAL A 243 7.20 18.63 0.22
CA VAL A 243 7.65 18.13 1.54
C VAL A 243 6.79 18.72 2.66
N ARG A 244 6.50 20.01 2.61
CA ARG A 244 5.59 20.71 3.55
C ARG A 244 4.25 19.99 3.65
N LYS A 245 3.63 19.64 2.52
CA LYS A 245 2.34 18.94 2.52
C LYS A 245 2.44 17.54 3.14
N HIS A 246 3.53 16.81 2.91
CA HIS A 246 3.74 15.51 3.58
C HIS A 246 3.92 15.65 5.09
N ILE A 247 4.63 16.68 5.56
CA ILE A 247 4.77 16.99 7.00
C ILE A 247 3.39 17.31 7.60
N GLU A 248 2.63 18.22 6.97
CA GLU A 248 1.27 18.57 7.37
C GLU A 248 0.36 17.34 7.46
N ASN A 249 0.46 16.42 6.52
CA ASN A 249 -0.31 15.18 6.52
C ASN A 249 0.01 14.32 7.75
N VAL A 250 1.29 14.13 8.09
CA VAL A 250 1.70 13.35 9.27
C VAL A 250 1.24 14.04 10.56
N GLN A 251 1.43 15.37 10.66
CA GLN A 251 1.00 16.15 11.82
C GLN A 251 -0.51 16.12 12.02
N ALA A 252 -1.30 16.04 10.94
CA ALA A 252 -2.76 15.94 11.02
C ALA A 252 -3.23 14.64 11.70
N TYR A 253 -2.41 13.57 11.71
CA TYR A 253 -2.67 12.36 12.51
C TYR A 253 -2.31 12.53 14.00
N GLY A 254 -1.78 13.68 14.43
CA GLY A 254 -1.30 13.90 15.78
C GLY A 254 0.00 13.17 16.12
N LEU A 255 0.77 12.79 15.12
CA LEU A 255 2.02 12.06 15.28
C LEU A 255 3.23 12.99 15.24
N PRO A 256 4.20 12.83 16.15
CA PRO A 256 5.49 13.49 16.05
C PRO A 256 6.21 13.10 14.76
N VAL A 257 6.85 14.07 14.09
CA VAL A 257 7.57 13.83 12.84
C VAL A 257 8.96 14.44 12.88
N VAL A 258 9.94 13.70 12.37
CA VAL A 258 11.28 14.18 12.03
C VAL A 258 11.52 13.94 10.55
N VAL A 259 12.16 14.89 9.89
CA VAL A 259 12.58 14.72 8.48
C VAL A 259 13.99 14.17 8.45
N ALA A 260 14.18 13.05 7.77
CA ALA A 260 15.50 12.49 7.44
C ALA A 260 15.88 12.98 6.04
N LEU A 261 16.78 13.94 5.95
CA LEU A 261 17.35 14.38 4.68
C LEU A 261 18.45 13.40 4.27
N ASN A 262 18.13 12.52 3.33
CA ASN A 262 19.06 11.52 2.82
C ASN A 262 20.02 12.15 1.82
N GLU A 263 21.30 12.24 2.20
CA GLU A 263 22.36 12.92 1.46
C GLU A 263 22.80 12.15 0.22
N PHE A 264 23.03 12.87 -0.87
CA PHE A 264 23.67 12.38 -2.07
C PHE A 264 24.95 13.19 -2.37
N LEU A 265 25.92 12.58 -3.03
CA LEU A 265 27.21 13.20 -3.39
C LEU A 265 27.06 14.47 -4.24
N THR A 266 25.93 14.65 -4.90
CA THR A 266 25.63 15.80 -5.76
C THR A 266 24.95 16.95 -5.02
N ASP A 267 24.57 16.76 -3.78
CA ASP A 267 23.87 17.76 -2.98
C ASP A 267 24.88 18.82 -2.49
N THR A 268 24.55 20.11 -2.65
CA THR A 268 25.39 21.18 -2.12
C THR A 268 25.05 21.48 -0.67
N LYS A 269 26.01 22.05 0.06
CA LYS A 269 25.80 22.44 1.46
C LYS A 269 24.75 23.52 1.59
N ASP A 270 24.65 24.43 0.62
CA ASP A 270 23.67 25.50 0.62
C ASP A 270 22.25 24.99 0.37
N GLU A 271 22.08 23.98 -0.53
CA GLU A 271 20.82 23.29 -0.71
C GLU A 271 20.36 22.54 0.56
N GLN A 272 21.28 21.83 1.21
CA GLN A 272 21.01 21.14 2.48
C GLN A 272 20.64 22.12 3.59
N ALA A 273 21.40 23.23 3.74
CA ALA A 273 21.14 24.26 4.73
C ALA A 273 19.76 24.91 4.52
N LEU A 274 19.45 25.29 3.29
CA LEU A 274 18.14 25.85 2.93
C LEU A 274 17.00 24.87 3.27
N PHE A 275 17.16 23.59 2.90
CA PHE A 275 16.14 22.58 3.17
C PHE A 275 15.89 22.42 4.69
N MET A 276 16.96 22.38 5.48
CA MET A 276 16.87 22.28 6.96
C MET A 276 16.24 23.52 7.57
N GLU A 277 16.57 24.73 7.07
CA GLU A 277 15.94 25.98 7.48
C GLU A 277 14.42 25.94 7.24
N LEU A 278 13.98 25.50 6.06
CA LEU A 278 12.57 25.39 5.72
C LEU A 278 11.80 24.39 6.60
N CYS A 279 12.45 23.29 7.02
CA CYS A 279 11.89 22.37 8.02
C CYS A 279 11.74 23.06 9.38
N HIS A 280 12.77 23.81 9.81
CA HIS A 280 12.76 24.54 11.08
C HIS A 280 11.67 25.60 11.14
N GLU A 281 11.42 26.31 10.02
CA GLU A 281 10.29 27.26 9.91
C GLU A 281 8.92 26.61 10.17
N MET A 282 8.80 25.29 9.93
CA MET A 282 7.60 24.51 10.23
C MET A 282 7.57 23.96 11.65
N GLY A 283 8.60 24.22 12.46
CA GLY A 283 8.76 23.64 13.79
C GLY A 283 9.04 22.14 13.77
N VAL A 284 9.68 21.64 12.70
CA VAL A 284 10.02 20.22 12.53
C VAL A 284 11.53 20.05 12.42
N ASP A 285 12.07 19.12 13.21
CA ASP A 285 13.47 18.78 13.13
C ASP A 285 13.80 18.09 11.80
N CYS A 286 14.93 18.49 11.22
CA CYS A 286 15.50 17.84 10.04
C CYS A 286 16.92 17.36 10.35
N VAL A 287 17.17 16.08 10.12
CA VAL A 287 18.47 15.44 10.37
C VAL A 287 19.06 14.98 9.04
N LEU A 288 20.29 15.42 8.75
CA LEU A 288 21.05 14.95 7.60
C LEU A 288 21.52 13.50 7.87
N THR A 289 21.31 12.61 6.90
CA THR A 289 21.67 11.20 7.02
C THR A 289 22.55 10.74 5.84
N SER A 290 23.60 9.98 6.14
CA SER A 290 24.52 9.40 5.16
C SER A 290 24.64 7.87 5.31
N VAL A 291 23.52 7.21 5.61
CA VAL A 291 23.47 5.77 5.92
C VAL A 291 23.95 4.88 4.78
N TRP A 292 23.75 5.28 3.52
CA TRP A 292 24.24 4.51 2.37
C TRP A 292 25.76 4.49 2.27
N GLU A 293 26.46 5.56 2.71
CA GLU A 293 27.92 5.68 2.67
C GLU A 293 28.57 5.14 3.94
N HIS A 294 27.95 5.42 5.09
CA HIS A 294 28.55 5.18 6.40
C HIS A 294 27.81 4.13 7.26
N GLY A 295 26.84 3.42 6.69
CA GLY A 295 26.03 2.44 7.42
C GLY A 295 25.31 3.08 8.62
N SER A 296 25.16 2.36 9.71
CA SER A 296 24.50 2.83 10.93
C SER A 296 25.11 4.12 11.51
N ARG A 297 26.41 4.33 11.34
CA ARG A 297 27.08 5.55 11.81
C ARG A 297 26.51 6.82 11.18
N GLY A 298 26.08 6.75 9.92
CA GLY A 298 25.42 7.85 9.21
C GLY A 298 24.00 8.14 9.68
N GLY A 299 23.44 7.31 10.56
CA GLY A 299 22.07 7.43 11.08
C GLY A 299 21.97 7.71 12.59
N ILE A 300 23.09 7.84 13.32
CA ILE A 300 23.07 7.96 14.80
C ILE A 300 22.23 9.17 15.24
N ALA A 301 22.50 10.34 14.68
CA ALA A 301 21.79 11.57 15.05
C ALA A 301 20.26 11.46 14.78
N LEU A 302 19.86 10.77 13.70
CA LEU A 302 18.46 10.49 13.43
C LEU A 302 17.87 9.54 14.47
N ALA A 303 18.58 8.50 14.85
CA ALA A 303 18.15 7.53 15.85
C ALA A 303 17.93 8.20 17.22
N GLU A 304 18.87 9.06 17.68
CA GLU A 304 18.73 9.84 18.91
C GLU A 304 17.48 10.73 18.88
N LYS A 305 17.22 11.40 17.74
CA LYS A 305 16.03 12.23 17.59
C LYS A 305 14.73 11.41 17.59
N VAL A 306 14.73 10.24 16.97
CA VAL A 306 13.56 9.34 17.01
C VAL A 306 13.27 8.86 18.43
N VAL A 307 14.30 8.49 19.20
CA VAL A 307 14.14 8.10 20.61
C VAL A 307 13.52 9.25 21.43
N GLU A 308 14.03 10.48 21.27
CA GLU A 308 13.47 11.67 21.93
C GLU A 308 11.99 11.87 21.56
N LEU A 309 11.62 11.73 20.29
CA LEU A 309 10.24 11.88 19.84
C LEU A 309 9.30 10.80 20.39
N CYS A 310 9.80 9.56 20.53
CA CYS A 310 9.01 8.45 21.08
C CYS A 310 8.67 8.62 22.56
N GLU A 311 9.39 9.46 23.31
CA GLU A 311 9.08 9.80 24.70
C GLU A 311 7.87 10.74 24.82
N ASN A 312 7.47 11.40 23.73
CA ASN A 312 6.31 12.27 23.70
C ASN A 312 5.02 11.46 23.46
N ASN A 313 3.98 11.76 24.21
CA ASN A 313 2.68 11.10 24.00
C ASN A 313 2.04 11.63 22.71
N ALA A 314 1.93 10.76 21.71
CA ALA A 314 1.18 11.03 20.49
C ALA A 314 -0.34 10.91 20.73
N THR A 315 -1.09 11.86 20.17
CA THR A 315 -2.56 11.81 20.20
C THR A 315 -3.05 11.45 18.81
N PHE A 316 -3.04 10.15 18.50
CA PHE A 316 -3.39 9.65 17.18
C PHE A 316 -4.86 9.86 16.83
N GLN A 317 -5.10 10.35 15.62
CA GLN A 317 -6.43 10.49 15.02
C GLN A 317 -6.40 9.96 13.58
N PRO A 318 -7.30 9.05 13.17
CA PRO A 318 -7.39 8.60 11.78
C PRO A 318 -7.88 9.74 10.87
N THR A 319 -7.64 9.60 9.56
CA THR A 319 -8.09 10.59 8.56
C THR A 319 -9.60 10.74 8.51
N TYR A 320 -10.32 9.63 8.75
CA TYR A 320 -11.78 9.57 8.66
C TYR A 320 -12.37 8.70 9.77
N ASP A 321 -13.65 8.89 10.08
CA ASP A 321 -14.41 8.00 10.94
C ASP A 321 -14.57 6.63 10.26
N MET A 322 -14.26 5.56 10.98
CA MET A 322 -14.36 4.17 10.46
C MET A 322 -15.80 3.81 10.08
N SER A 323 -16.81 4.43 10.69
CA SER A 323 -18.23 4.25 10.38
C SER A 323 -18.71 5.06 9.17
N ALA A 324 -17.93 6.01 8.66
CA ALA A 324 -18.27 6.80 7.50
C ALA A 324 -18.45 5.95 6.24
N THR A 325 -19.23 6.44 5.30
CA THR A 325 -19.45 5.79 4.00
C THR A 325 -18.18 5.82 3.13
N ILE A 326 -18.10 4.92 2.16
CA ILE A 326 -17.01 4.91 1.17
C ILE A 326 -16.87 6.29 0.53
N GLN A 327 -17.96 6.93 0.14
CA GLN A 327 -17.93 8.25 -0.48
C GLN A 327 -17.32 9.31 0.46
N GLU A 328 -17.78 9.37 1.70
CA GLU A 328 -17.27 10.31 2.71
C GLU A 328 -15.78 10.08 2.99
N LYS A 329 -15.34 8.80 3.08
CA LYS A 329 -13.91 8.45 3.24
C LYS A 329 -13.08 8.92 2.06
N VAL A 330 -13.54 8.66 0.83
CA VAL A 330 -12.86 9.12 -0.40
C VAL A 330 -12.73 10.65 -0.42
N GLU A 331 -13.82 11.37 -0.16
CA GLU A 331 -13.83 12.84 -0.14
C GLU A 331 -12.91 13.40 0.95
N THR A 332 -12.90 12.77 2.13
CA THR A 332 -12.02 13.17 3.23
C THR A 332 -10.55 12.96 2.89
N ILE A 333 -10.18 11.80 2.33
CA ILE A 333 -8.80 11.53 1.88
C ILE A 333 -8.39 12.54 0.79
N ALA A 334 -9.23 12.71 -0.23
CA ALA A 334 -8.94 13.61 -1.34
C ALA A 334 -8.71 15.04 -0.87
N LYS A 335 -9.54 15.54 0.04
CA LYS A 335 -9.43 16.89 0.57
C LYS A 335 -8.27 17.05 1.56
N ASN A 336 -8.21 16.20 2.57
CA ASN A 336 -7.29 16.41 3.71
C ASN A 336 -5.87 15.94 3.38
N VAL A 337 -5.74 14.77 2.71
CA VAL A 337 -4.43 14.19 2.42
C VAL A 337 -3.86 14.74 1.10
N TYR A 338 -4.66 14.80 0.04
CA TYR A 338 -4.17 15.25 -1.27
C TYR A 338 -4.29 16.75 -1.49
N GLY A 339 -5.23 17.43 -0.83
CA GLY A 339 -5.48 18.85 -1.03
C GLY A 339 -6.38 19.14 -2.24
N ALA A 340 -7.14 18.15 -2.71
CA ALA A 340 -8.09 18.33 -3.81
C ALA A 340 -9.27 19.20 -3.38
N THR A 341 -9.79 20.00 -4.31
CA THR A 341 -10.99 20.82 -4.10
C THR A 341 -12.26 20.04 -4.30
N ASN A 342 -12.25 19.06 -5.21
CA ASN A 342 -13.42 18.25 -5.57
C ASN A 342 -13.04 16.79 -5.86
N VAL A 343 -14.07 15.91 -5.80
CA VAL A 343 -14.00 14.53 -6.25
C VAL A 343 -15.04 14.29 -7.33
N HIS A 344 -14.62 13.78 -8.46
CA HIS A 344 -15.50 13.36 -9.54
C HIS A 344 -15.63 11.85 -9.57
N TYR A 345 -16.83 11.35 -9.78
CA TYR A 345 -17.09 9.93 -9.92
C TYR A 345 -17.56 9.65 -11.34
N SER A 346 -16.96 8.66 -12.01
CA SER A 346 -17.48 8.16 -13.28
C SER A 346 -18.87 7.55 -13.11
N ASP A 347 -19.58 7.30 -14.20
CA ASP A 347 -20.87 6.62 -14.16
C ASP A 347 -20.74 5.19 -13.63
N GLU A 348 -19.62 4.51 -13.94
CA GLU A 348 -19.29 3.20 -13.40
C GLU A 348 -19.14 3.26 -11.88
N ALA A 349 -18.31 4.17 -11.36
CA ALA A 349 -18.10 4.34 -9.92
C ALA A 349 -19.39 4.69 -9.17
N ARG A 350 -20.24 5.54 -9.75
CA ARG A 350 -21.56 5.86 -9.17
C ARG A 350 -22.49 4.65 -9.10
N THR A 351 -22.46 3.80 -10.11
CA THR A 351 -23.26 2.57 -10.15
C THR A 351 -22.75 1.59 -9.09
N GLN A 352 -21.44 1.43 -8.98
CA GLN A 352 -20.79 0.56 -7.99
C GLN A 352 -21.07 1.02 -6.55
N LEU A 353 -21.01 2.31 -6.26
CA LEU A 353 -21.37 2.85 -4.93
C LEU A 353 -22.79 2.43 -4.52
N LYS A 354 -23.77 2.54 -5.42
CA LYS A 354 -25.15 2.13 -5.15
C LYS A 354 -25.28 0.61 -4.95
N GLU A 355 -24.51 -0.17 -5.72
CA GLU A 355 -24.47 -1.63 -5.56
C GLU A 355 -23.88 -2.01 -4.20
N PHE A 356 -22.76 -1.40 -3.80
CA PHE A 356 -22.08 -1.68 -2.53
C PHE A 356 -22.92 -1.26 -1.31
N GLU A 357 -23.70 -0.18 -1.43
CA GLU A 357 -24.65 0.20 -0.40
C GLU A 357 -25.71 -0.89 -0.19
N LYS A 358 -26.29 -1.42 -1.28
CA LYS A 358 -27.29 -2.52 -1.22
C LYS A 358 -26.70 -3.81 -0.64
N LEU A 359 -25.43 -4.08 -0.90
CA LEU A 359 -24.70 -5.27 -0.41
C LEU A 359 -24.17 -5.10 1.02
N GLY A 360 -24.35 -3.93 1.64
CA GLY A 360 -23.87 -3.67 2.99
C GLY A 360 -22.37 -3.41 3.09
N TRP A 361 -21.68 -3.11 1.98
CA TRP A 361 -20.23 -2.87 1.93
C TRP A 361 -19.86 -1.39 2.06
N ASN A 362 -20.82 -0.53 2.29
CA ASN A 362 -20.68 0.93 2.26
C ASN A 362 -19.73 1.50 3.33
N HIS A 363 -19.35 0.71 4.34
CA HIS A 363 -18.48 1.12 5.45
C HIS A 363 -17.05 0.56 5.38
N LEU A 364 -16.69 -0.14 4.31
CA LEU A 364 -15.35 -0.66 4.14
C LEU A 364 -14.31 0.47 4.07
N ASN A 365 -13.08 0.19 4.49
CA ASN A 365 -11.97 1.14 4.36
C ASN A 365 -11.66 1.42 2.89
N VAL A 366 -10.99 2.53 2.63
CA VAL A 366 -10.68 2.98 1.27
C VAL A 366 -9.18 2.97 1.03
N CYS A 367 -8.78 2.35 -0.08
CA CYS A 367 -7.42 2.31 -0.58
C CYS A 367 -7.37 2.98 -1.96
N ILE A 368 -7.04 4.26 -2.03
CA ILE A 368 -6.98 4.97 -3.31
C ILE A 368 -5.74 4.57 -4.09
N ALA A 369 -5.96 4.05 -5.31
CA ALA A 369 -4.93 3.71 -6.28
C ALA A 369 -4.71 4.91 -7.22
N LYS A 370 -3.59 5.60 -7.06
CA LYS A 370 -3.20 6.75 -7.90
C LYS A 370 -1.70 6.75 -8.19
N THR A 371 -1.25 7.68 -9.00
CA THR A 371 0.18 7.89 -9.26
C THR A 371 0.94 8.24 -7.96
N PRO A 372 2.17 7.71 -7.77
CA PRO A 372 3.02 8.09 -6.64
C PRO A 372 3.77 9.42 -6.87
N TYR A 373 3.67 10.03 -8.04
CA TYR A 373 4.48 11.20 -8.44
C TYR A 373 3.78 12.54 -8.21
N SER A 374 2.55 12.55 -7.70
CA SER A 374 1.78 13.77 -7.46
C SER A 374 0.73 13.53 -6.38
N PHE A 375 0.33 14.56 -5.65
CA PHE A 375 -0.87 14.52 -4.81
C PHE A 375 -2.15 14.37 -5.64
N SER A 376 -2.16 14.83 -6.90
CA SER A 376 -3.28 14.64 -7.82
C SER A 376 -3.27 13.25 -8.48
N ASP A 377 -4.25 12.96 -9.31
CA ASP A 377 -4.29 11.80 -10.21
C ASP A 377 -3.50 12.01 -11.53
N ASN A 378 -2.94 13.21 -11.73
CA ASN A 378 -2.08 13.55 -12.86
C ASN A 378 -0.60 13.60 -12.45
N ALA A 379 0.20 12.65 -12.91
CA ALA A 379 1.63 12.54 -12.61
C ALA A 379 2.48 13.76 -13.06
N LYS A 380 1.94 14.61 -13.92
CA LYS A 380 2.66 15.80 -14.41
C LYS A 380 2.53 17.00 -13.47
N LEU A 381 1.54 17.01 -12.57
CA LEU A 381 1.36 18.07 -11.59
C LEU A 381 2.30 17.85 -10.41
N LYS A 382 3.52 18.36 -10.51
CA LYS A 382 4.57 18.26 -9.48
C LYS A 382 4.33 19.24 -8.33
N GLY A 383 5.15 19.13 -7.29
CA GLY A 383 5.11 20.03 -6.13
C GLY A 383 3.85 19.85 -5.29
N ARG A 384 3.19 20.92 -4.96
CA ARG A 384 1.91 20.97 -4.27
C ARG A 384 0.85 21.58 -5.19
N PRO A 385 0.16 20.76 -5.99
CA PRO A 385 -0.88 21.26 -6.88
C PRO A 385 -2.03 21.87 -6.09
N GLU A 386 -2.63 22.91 -6.66
CA GLU A 386 -3.81 23.62 -6.13
C GLU A 386 -4.95 23.53 -7.14
N ASP A 387 -6.18 23.77 -6.69
CA ASP A 387 -7.40 23.83 -7.52
C ASP A 387 -7.60 22.63 -8.46
N PHE A 388 -7.31 21.43 -8.00
CA PHE A 388 -7.51 20.20 -8.76
C PHE A 388 -8.61 19.31 -8.16
N ALA A 389 -9.14 18.42 -8.99
CA ALA A 389 -10.06 17.37 -8.58
C ALA A 389 -9.42 16.00 -8.73
N ILE A 390 -9.85 15.05 -7.90
CA ILE A 390 -9.54 13.62 -8.05
C ILE A 390 -10.71 12.95 -8.77
N THR A 391 -10.40 12.11 -9.76
CA THR A 391 -11.43 11.35 -10.49
C THR A 391 -11.42 9.88 -10.06
N ILE A 392 -12.49 9.44 -9.43
CA ILE A 392 -12.72 8.02 -9.09
C ILE A 392 -13.31 7.35 -10.32
N ARG A 393 -12.52 6.48 -10.94
CA ARG A 393 -12.87 5.79 -12.18
C ARG A 393 -13.72 4.55 -11.93
N SER A 394 -13.35 3.74 -10.95
CA SER A 394 -14.02 2.50 -10.58
C SER A 394 -13.71 2.13 -9.13
N LEU A 395 -14.50 1.26 -8.55
CA LEU A 395 -14.37 0.75 -7.19
C LEU A 395 -14.24 -0.76 -7.25
N ILE A 396 -13.16 -1.30 -6.70
CA ILE A 396 -12.87 -2.74 -6.71
C ILE A 396 -12.92 -3.26 -5.28
N PRO A 397 -13.90 -4.10 -4.92
CA PRO A 397 -14.00 -4.63 -3.58
C PRO A 397 -12.90 -5.68 -3.32
N LYS A 398 -12.27 -5.57 -2.18
CA LYS A 398 -11.30 -6.48 -1.61
C LYS A 398 -11.79 -6.93 -0.24
N LEU A 399 -12.88 -7.73 -0.25
CA LEU A 399 -13.65 -8.05 0.96
C LEU A 399 -12.86 -8.87 1.97
N GLY A 400 -12.00 -9.77 1.50
CA GLY A 400 -11.07 -10.52 2.35
C GLY A 400 -10.08 -9.61 3.08
N ALA A 401 -9.55 -8.61 2.37
CA ALA A 401 -8.66 -7.60 2.94
C ALA A 401 -9.43 -6.55 3.78
N GLY A 402 -10.74 -6.38 3.56
CA GLY A 402 -11.59 -5.45 4.31
C GLY A 402 -11.52 -4.00 3.83
N PHE A 403 -11.22 -3.78 2.54
CA PHE A 403 -11.22 -2.44 1.95
C PHE A 403 -11.70 -2.42 0.49
N ILE A 404 -11.97 -1.24 -0.02
CA ILE A 404 -12.27 -0.96 -1.43
C ILE A 404 -11.06 -0.25 -2.06
N VAL A 405 -10.64 -0.72 -3.24
CA VAL A 405 -9.63 -0.03 -4.05
C VAL A 405 -10.31 0.89 -5.04
#